data_2ec036483090aca8c61465077793ae33
#
_entry.id   2ec036483090aca8c61465077793ae33
#
_cell.length_a   1.000
_cell.length_b   1.000
_cell.length_c   1.000
_cell.angle_alpha   90.00
_cell.angle_beta   90.00
_cell.angle_gamma   90.00
#
_symmetry.space_group_name_H-M   'P 1'
#
loop_
_entity.id
_entity.type
_entity.pdbx_description
1 polymer ?
#
loop_
_entity_poly.entity_id
_entity_poly.type
_entity_poly.pdbx_seq_one_letter_code
_entity_poly.pdbx_strand_id
1 'polypeptide(L)'
;MNTVITRPTGAKAGAGLSGLQLIADNYDAFAARLLAARSAKHSLDLMYYLWHDDQSGRMLTAEVVEAAERGVHVRMLIDDINSRSSDAAYLELDSHPNIELRLFNPTAARNGSVLRKLELVVRLFAMTRRMHTKAWIVDGHIALVGGRNIGDAYFDAAETNFRDLDVLLLGAAVAQTTEIFQAFWDSELASPVRQLHSNYSLLQPPSGSRIDSEVKRRLLSQVGKWQSLSDFVAANEIHWIENVRVISDPPDKVLGRSRRNWLIKELMPAIQECRQNLEIVSPYFIPGRTGVSILSGLVMRGVDVQVVTNSLAATDVAIVHGSYANYRAELLNAGVRLFELQPFGRRSRISVFGSKGASLHTKAFTVDDAAGFVGSFNFDPRSVSLNAEMGVMFEDERLVAELRSLFQQERSLQTSYRVSLQEGSICWEGETDGKVQQYAHEPEASISRRIVSGIVRHLPLESQL
;
A
#
# COMPACT_ATOMS: atom_id res chain seq x y z
N MET A 1 -31.23 -1.68 -13.08
CA MET A 1 -31.23 -2.75 -12.08
C MET A 1 -30.67 -2.13 -10.80
N ASN A 2 -31.55 -1.58 -9.97
CA ASN A 2 -31.19 -0.92 -8.71
C ASN A 2 -30.98 -2.00 -7.65
N THR A 3 -29.84 -2.62 -7.62
CA THR A 3 -29.46 -3.43 -6.46
C THR A 3 -28.89 -2.45 -5.44
N VAL A 4 -29.77 -1.98 -4.62
CA VAL A 4 -29.52 -1.21 -3.42
C VAL A 4 -28.55 -2.01 -2.57
N ILE A 5 -27.30 -1.54 -2.46
CA ILE A 5 -26.48 -1.86 -1.29
C ILE A 5 -27.24 -1.21 -0.15
N THR A 6 -28.06 -1.99 0.53
CA THR A 6 -29.05 -1.49 1.49
C THR A 6 -28.30 -0.89 2.67
N ARG A 7 -28.43 0.43 2.81
CA ARG A 7 -28.17 1.09 4.10
C ARG A 7 -28.95 0.32 5.18
N PRO A 8 -28.39 0.13 6.39
CA PRO A 8 -29.12 -0.48 7.47
C PRO A 8 -30.49 0.19 7.63
N THR A 9 -31.54 -0.58 7.59
CA THR A 9 -32.90 -0.12 7.90
C THR A 9 -32.90 0.39 9.35
N GLY A 10 -32.83 1.71 9.54
CA GLY A 10 -32.79 2.35 10.87
C GLY A 10 -31.75 3.44 11.05
N ALA A 11 -30.73 3.53 10.21
CA ALA A 11 -29.81 4.67 10.25
C ALA A 11 -30.53 5.91 9.71
N LYS A 12 -30.73 6.93 10.54
CA LYS A 12 -31.18 8.25 10.11
C LYS A 12 -30.35 8.65 8.90
N ALA A 13 -30.99 8.91 7.78
CA ALA A 13 -30.37 9.35 6.54
C ALA A 13 -29.71 10.72 6.76
N GLY A 14 -28.54 10.76 7.41
CA GLY A 14 -27.68 11.92 7.52
C GLY A 14 -26.72 11.93 6.32
N ALA A 15 -26.61 13.05 5.63
CA ALA A 15 -25.59 13.31 4.65
C ALA A 15 -24.21 13.27 5.33
N GLY A 16 -23.51 12.11 5.33
CA GLY A 16 -22.20 12.02 5.99
C GLY A 16 -21.72 10.61 6.32
N LEU A 17 -22.59 9.59 6.31
CA LEU A 17 -22.18 8.22 6.62
C LEU A 17 -21.30 7.62 5.50
N SER A 18 -20.26 6.92 5.91
CA SER A 18 -19.41 6.12 5.06
C SER A 18 -19.47 4.65 5.46
N GLY A 19 -19.59 3.75 4.49
CA GLY A 19 -19.46 2.31 4.70
C GLY A 19 -18.01 1.89 4.46
N LEU A 20 -17.41 1.19 5.42
CA LEU A 20 -16.04 0.67 5.35
C LEU A 20 -16.03 -0.85 5.51
N GLN A 21 -15.20 -1.50 4.69
CA GLN A 21 -14.93 -2.94 4.76
C GLN A 21 -13.44 -3.16 4.57
N LEU A 22 -12.78 -3.86 5.51
CA LEU A 22 -11.37 -4.23 5.37
C LEU A 22 -11.21 -5.38 4.37
N ILE A 23 -10.20 -5.32 3.51
CA ILE A 23 -9.85 -6.38 2.56
C ILE A 23 -8.39 -6.79 2.80
N ALA A 24 -8.20 -7.80 3.63
CA ALA A 24 -6.89 -8.34 3.97
C ALA A 24 -6.46 -9.48 3.04
N ASP A 25 -7.39 -10.30 2.57
CA ASP A 25 -7.08 -11.41 1.67
C ASP A 25 -6.70 -10.90 0.27
N ASN A 26 -5.61 -11.44 -0.29
CA ASN A 26 -5.06 -11.00 -1.57
C ASN A 26 -5.96 -11.39 -2.76
N TYR A 27 -6.60 -12.56 -2.70
CA TYR A 27 -7.54 -12.98 -3.75
C TYR A 27 -8.83 -12.15 -3.71
N ASP A 28 -9.32 -11.83 -2.52
CA ASP A 28 -10.48 -10.96 -2.36
C ASP A 28 -10.18 -9.53 -2.84
N ALA A 29 -8.96 -9.05 -2.61
CA ALA A 29 -8.51 -7.75 -3.13
C ALA A 29 -8.44 -7.72 -4.67
N PHE A 30 -8.05 -8.83 -5.30
CA PHE A 30 -8.11 -9.01 -6.76
C PHE A 30 -9.56 -9.07 -7.25
N ALA A 31 -10.37 -9.91 -6.60
CA ALA A 31 -11.79 -10.08 -6.95
C ALA A 31 -12.57 -8.77 -6.85
N ALA A 32 -12.36 -8.01 -5.78
CA ALA A 32 -13.00 -6.71 -5.59
C ALA A 32 -12.73 -5.74 -6.76
N ARG A 33 -11.47 -5.64 -7.23
CA ARG A 33 -11.09 -4.79 -8.37
C ARG A 33 -11.70 -5.27 -9.68
N LEU A 34 -11.63 -6.57 -9.94
CA LEU A 34 -12.18 -7.19 -11.14
C LEU A 34 -13.69 -7.02 -11.21
N LEU A 35 -14.40 -7.34 -10.12
CA LEU A 35 -15.85 -7.17 -10.04
C LEU A 35 -16.26 -5.70 -10.10
N ALA A 36 -15.46 -4.79 -9.52
CA ALA A 36 -15.64 -3.35 -9.59
C ALA A 36 -15.57 -2.85 -11.05
N ALA A 37 -14.55 -3.25 -11.82
CA ALA A 37 -14.45 -2.92 -13.25
C ALA A 37 -15.65 -3.44 -14.04
N ARG A 38 -16.09 -4.68 -13.79
CA ARG A 38 -17.26 -5.28 -14.44
C ARG A 38 -18.56 -4.55 -14.11
N SER A 39 -18.67 -3.99 -12.91
CA SER A 39 -19.88 -3.29 -12.46
C SER A 39 -19.97 -1.85 -12.95
N ALA A 40 -18.85 -1.26 -13.41
CA ALA A 40 -18.78 0.12 -13.88
C ALA A 40 -19.74 0.38 -15.04
N LYS A 41 -20.46 1.51 -14.97
CA LYS A 41 -21.46 1.94 -15.98
C LYS A 41 -21.13 3.28 -16.61
N HIS A 42 -20.47 4.17 -15.88
CA HIS A 42 -20.22 5.55 -16.29
C HIS A 42 -18.75 5.91 -16.25
N SER A 43 -18.06 5.64 -15.13
CA SER A 43 -16.68 6.05 -14.94
C SER A 43 -15.87 5.03 -14.14
N LEU A 44 -14.58 4.98 -14.45
CA LEU A 44 -13.58 4.19 -13.73
C LEU A 44 -12.31 5.05 -13.58
N ASP A 45 -12.04 5.52 -12.36
CA ASP A 45 -10.88 6.35 -12.05
C ASP A 45 -9.86 5.54 -11.27
N LEU A 46 -8.66 5.42 -11.83
CA LEU A 46 -7.59 4.56 -11.35
C LEU A 46 -6.33 5.38 -11.07
N MET A 47 -5.83 5.34 -9.83
CA MET A 47 -4.62 6.05 -9.43
C MET A 47 -3.68 5.07 -8.73
N TYR A 48 -2.47 4.85 -9.30
CA TYR A 48 -1.53 3.85 -8.80
C TYR A 48 -0.08 4.30 -8.89
N TYR A 49 0.72 3.89 -7.90
CA TYR A 49 2.17 4.05 -7.92
C TYR A 49 2.82 3.08 -8.90
N LEU A 50 2.41 1.78 -8.89
CA LEU A 50 2.89 0.73 -9.79
C LEU A 50 1.71 -0.03 -10.41
N TRP A 51 1.82 -0.25 -11.72
CA TRP A 51 0.97 -1.15 -12.48
C TRP A 51 1.87 -2.06 -13.31
N HIS A 52 2.04 -3.31 -12.86
CA HIS A 52 2.93 -4.27 -13.49
C HIS A 52 2.29 -4.95 -14.71
N ASP A 53 3.11 -5.21 -15.73
CA ASP A 53 2.72 -6.00 -16.90
C ASP A 53 2.98 -7.50 -16.63
N ASP A 54 2.39 -8.01 -15.55
CA ASP A 54 2.40 -9.41 -15.13
C ASP A 54 1.01 -10.06 -15.27
N GLN A 55 0.80 -11.27 -14.72
CA GLN A 55 -0.44 -12.01 -14.92
C GLN A 55 -1.67 -11.27 -14.42
N SER A 56 -1.64 -10.85 -13.15
CA SER A 56 -2.74 -10.13 -12.51
C SER A 56 -2.94 -8.74 -13.09
N GLY A 57 -1.85 -8.05 -13.39
CA GLY A 57 -1.90 -6.73 -14.03
C GLY A 57 -2.56 -6.77 -15.40
N ARG A 58 -2.22 -7.77 -16.24
CA ARG A 58 -2.86 -7.99 -17.56
C ARG A 58 -4.32 -8.37 -17.44
N MET A 59 -4.68 -9.20 -16.46
CA MET A 59 -6.08 -9.57 -16.25
C MET A 59 -6.93 -8.36 -15.86
N LEU A 60 -6.43 -7.51 -14.94
CA LEU A 60 -7.14 -6.28 -14.56
C LEU A 60 -7.16 -5.26 -15.70
N THR A 61 -6.07 -5.14 -16.48
CA THR A 61 -6.05 -4.30 -17.69
C THR A 61 -7.10 -4.74 -18.71
N ALA A 62 -7.27 -6.04 -18.93
CA ALA A 62 -8.31 -6.55 -19.84
C ALA A 62 -9.72 -6.16 -19.36
N GLU A 63 -10.01 -6.26 -18.06
CA GLU A 63 -11.31 -5.85 -17.50
C GLU A 63 -11.55 -4.32 -17.61
N VAL A 64 -10.47 -3.54 -17.51
CA VAL A 64 -10.51 -2.08 -17.73
C VAL A 64 -10.86 -1.75 -19.20
N VAL A 65 -10.23 -2.45 -20.14
CA VAL A 65 -10.53 -2.31 -21.58
C VAL A 65 -11.97 -2.75 -21.87
N GLU A 66 -12.40 -3.90 -21.36
CA GLU A 66 -13.79 -4.36 -21.50
C GLU A 66 -14.80 -3.34 -20.92
N ALA A 67 -14.47 -2.67 -19.81
CA ALA A 67 -15.30 -1.59 -19.27
C ALA A 67 -15.38 -0.41 -20.28
N ALA A 68 -14.25 0.01 -20.84
CA ALA A 68 -14.19 1.06 -21.85
C ALA A 68 -14.96 0.70 -23.14
N GLU A 69 -14.89 -0.56 -23.60
CA GLU A 69 -15.67 -1.07 -24.73
C GLU A 69 -17.19 -1.02 -24.47
N ARG A 70 -17.60 -1.16 -23.19
CA ARG A 70 -19.02 -0.95 -22.79
C ARG A 70 -19.43 0.52 -22.74
N GLY A 71 -18.52 1.47 -23.01
CA GLY A 71 -18.77 2.90 -22.99
C GLY A 71 -18.44 3.57 -21.66
N VAL A 72 -17.79 2.89 -20.72
CA VAL A 72 -17.32 3.49 -19.47
C VAL A 72 -16.14 4.42 -19.75
N HIS A 73 -16.20 5.63 -19.22
CA HIS A 73 -15.08 6.58 -19.31
C HIS A 73 -14.00 6.22 -18.28
N VAL A 74 -12.84 5.80 -18.74
CA VAL A 74 -11.72 5.35 -17.90
C VAL A 74 -10.64 6.42 -17.84
N ARG A 75 -10.20 6.78 -16.63
CA ARG A 75 -9.05 7.64 -16.37
C ARG A 75 -8.01 6.88 -15.55
N MET A 76 -6.80 6.77 -16.08
CA MET A 76 -5.69 6.09 -15.41
C MET A 76 -4.57 7.10 -15.12
N LEU A 77 -4.22 7.26 -13.85
CA LEU A 77 -3.08 8.07 -13.40
C LEU A 77 -2.04 7.15 -12.76
N ILE A 78 -0.88 7.01 -13.39
CA ILE A 78 0.18 6.10 -12.96
C ILE A 78 1.46 6.89 -12.72
N ASP A 79 2.17 6.62 -11.62
CA ASP A 79 3.49 7.22 -11.37
C ASP A 79 4.52 6.72 -12.38
N ASP A 80 5.40 7.59 -12.86
CA ASP A 80 6.39 7.28 -13.90
C ASP A 80 7.61 6.47 -13.42
N ILE A 81 7.64 5.98 -12.19
CA ILE A 81 8.86 5.38 -11.63
C ILE A 81 9.39 4.19 -12.44
N ASN A 82 8.51 3.30 -12.91
CA ASN A 82 8.87 2.10 -13.66
C ASN A 82 8.15 1.98 -15.01
N SER A 83 7.60 3.07 -15.52
CA SER A 83 6.69 3.06 -16.68
C SER A 83 7.38 2.81 -18.03
N ARG A 84 8.69 3.01 -18.15
CA ARG A 84 9.40 3.00 -19.45
C ARG A 84 9.30 1.69 -20.23
N SER A 85 9.29 0.54 -19.55
CA SER A 85 9.07 -0.75 -20.20
C SER A 85 7.62 -0.95 -20.66
N SER A 86 6.69 -0.13 -20.13
CA SER A 86 5.25 -0.20 -20.38
C SER A 86 4.75 0.91 -21.31
N ASP A 87 5.63 1.81 -21.79
CA ASP A 87 5.23 2.97 -22.60
C ASP A 87 4.39 2.58 -23.83
N ALA A 88 4.76 1.50 -24.53
CA ALA A 88 4.01 1.01 -25.69
C ALA A 88 2.60 0.52 -25.29
N ALA A 89 2.49 -0.20 -24.19
CA ALA A 89 1.21 -0.69 -23.68
C ALA A 89 0.32 0.48 -23.19
N TYR A 90 0.92 1.48 -22.54
CA TYR A 90 0.18 2.67 -22.10
C TYR A 90 -0.33 3.52 -23.28
N LEU A 91 0.46 3.65 -24.34
CA LEU A 91 0.03 4.34 -25.57
C LEU A 91 -1.07 3.56 -26.30
N GLU A 92 -0.99 2.22 -26.30
CA GLU A 92 -2.04 1.35 -26.84
C GLU A 92 -3.35 1.54 -26.07
N LEU A 93 -3.30 1.51 -24.74
CA LEU A 93 -4.46 1.77 -23.88
C LEU A 93 -5.06 3.17 -24.15
N ASP A 94 -4.21 4.20 -24.17
CA ASP A 94 -4.64 5.59 -24.41
C ASP A 94 -5.14 5.83 -25.85
N SER A 95 -4.92 4.88 -26.79
CA SER A 95 -5.51 4.95 -28.13
C SER A 95 -7.00 4.63 -28.15
N HIS A 96 -7.52 3.95 -27.11
CA HIS A 96 -8.95 3.67 -27.00
C HIS A 96 -9.73 4.97 -26.69
N PRO A 97 -10.87 5.25 -27.40
CA PRO A 97 -11.59 6.52 -27.29
C PRO A 97 -12.14 6.82 -25.90
N ASN A 98 -12.39 5.79 -25.08
CA ASN A 98 -12.93 5.90 -23.73
C ASN A 98 -11.87 5.74 -22.64
N ILE A 99 -10.56 5.68 -22.96
CA ILE A 99 -9.47 5.58 -21.99
C ILE A 99 -8.58 6.82 -22.13
N GLU A 100 -8.33 7.52 -21.03
CA GLU A 100 -7.33 8.56 -20.90
C GLU A 100 -6.28 8.14 -19.87
N LEU A 101 -5.00 8.07 -20.31
CA LEU A 101 -3.89 7.70 -19.45
C LEU A 101 -2.93 8.87 -19.28
N ARG A 102 -2.67 9.23 -18.02
CA ARG A 102 -1.66 10.22 -17.64
C ARG A 102 -0.58 9.59 -16.80
N LEU A 103 0.67 10.05 -16.99
CA LEU A 103 1.78 9.71 -16.13
C LEU A 103 2.04 10.86 -15.16
N PHE A 104 2.21 10.51 -13.88
CA PHE A 104 2.50 11.48 -12.84
C PHE A 104 4.00 11.66 -12.68
N ASN A 105 4.47 12.91 -12.61
CA ASN A 105 5.87 13.30 -12.49
C ASN A 105 6.79 12.61 -13.51
N PRO A 106 6.45 12.69 -14.82
CA PRO A 106 7.21 12.00 -15.85
C PRO A 106 8.62 12.55 -15.99
N THR A 107 9.58 11.64 -16.25
CA THR A 107 10.96 12.03 -16.53
C THR A 107 11.08 12.61 -17.94
N ALA A 108 11.69 13.78 -18.10
CA ALA A 108 11.85 14.47 -19.40
C ALA A 108 12.76 13.70 -20.40
N ALA A 109 13.64 12.83 -19.92
CA ALA A 109 14.63 12.12 -20.73
C ALA A 109 14.12 10.76 -21.25
N ARG A 110 12.95 10.72 -21.93
CA ARG A 110 12.48 9.50 -22.60
C ARG A 110 13.19 9.23 -23.92
N ASN A 111 13.64 10.26 -24.63
CA ASN A 111 14.39 10.18 -25.90
C ASN A 111 15.91 10.19 -25.60
N GLY A 112 16.55 9.03 -25.63
CA GLY A 112 17.93 8.81 -25.24
C GLY A 112 18.95 9.78 -25.86
N SER A 113 19.57 10.64 -25.05
CA SER A 113 20.71 11.46 -25.41
C SER A 113 21.67 11.67 -24.22
N VAL A 114 22.85 12.23 -24.50
CA VAL A 114 23.94 12.53 -23.54
C VAL A 114 23.46 13.44 -22.39
N LEU A 115 22.46 14.28 -22.61
CA LEU A 115 21.75 15.08 -21.58
C LEU A 115 21.19 14.21 -20.44
N ARG A 116 20.89 12.93 -20.72
CA ARG A 116 20.40 11.93 -19.75
C ARG A 116 21.37 11.67 -18.60
N LYS A 117 22.70 11.67 -18.85
CA LYS A 117 23.70 11.42 -17.80
C LYS A 117 23.84 12.61 -16.87
N LEU A 118 23.75 13.83 -17.40
CA LEU A 118 23.79 15.05 -16.60
C LEU A 118 22.48 15.24 -15.81
N GLU A 119 21.36 14.97 -16.44
CA GLU A 119 20.04 14.98 -15.80
C GLU A 119 19.91 13.92 -14.71
N LEU A 120 20.54 12.74 -14.88
CA LEU A 120 20.57 11.69 -13.85
C LEU A 120 21.27 12.17 -12.57
N VAL A 121 22.34 12.94 -12.67
CA VAL A 121 23.07 13.46 -11.49
C VAL A 121 22.30 14.60 -10.81
N VAL A 122 21.72 15.51 -11.56
CA VAL A 122 20.94 16.63 -11.02
C VAL A 122 19.55 16.18 -10.50
N ARG A 123 18.97 15.15 -11.12
CA ARG A 123 17.65 14.61 -10.77
C ARG A 123 17.67 13.41 -9.84
N LEU A 124 18.82 12.86 -9.43
CA LEU A 124 18.87 11.83 -8.40
C LEU A 124 18.01 12.21 -7.18
N PHE A 125 18.01 13.50 -6.83
CA PHE A 125 17.16 14.04 -5.73
C PHE A 125 15.68 14.29 -6.14
N ALA A 126 15.39 14.63 -7.38
CA ALA A 126 14.03 14.85 -7.87
C ALA A 126 13.32 13.54 -8.25
N MET A 127 14.07 12.50 -8.64
CA MET A 127 13.54 11.16 -8.94
C MET A 127 13.08 10.41 -7.70
N THR A 128 13.42 10.89 -6.50
CA THR A 128 13.04 10.24 -5.24
C THR A 128 11.63 10.57 -4.77
N ARG A 129 10.99 11.63 -5.29
CA ARG A 129 9.67 12.11 -4.88
C ARG A 129 8.59 11.57 -5.81
N ARG A 130 7.62 10.83 -5.29
CA ARG A 130 6.67 10.06 -6.06
C ARG A 130 5.23 10.18 -5.56
N MET A 131 4.29 9.93 -6.45
CA MET A 131 2.89 9.69 -6.10
C MET A 131 2.76 8.25 -5.60
N HIS A 132 2.71 8.07 -4.27
CA HIS A 132 2.59 6.74 -3.67
C HIS A 132 1.14 6.41 -3.26
N THR A 133 0.18 7.15 -3.80
CA THR A 133 -1.27 6.97 -3.61
C THR A 133 -1.80 5.78 -4.43
N LYS A 134 -2.86 5.11 -3.93
CA LYS A 134 -3.55 4.02 -4.62
C LYS A 134 -5.05 4.16 -4.41
N ALA A 135 -5.78 4.31 -5.51
CA ALA A 135 -7.24 4.36 -5.49
C ALA A 135 -7.83 3.70 -6.75
N TRP A 136 -8.95 3.03 -6.57
CA TRP A 136 -9.79 2.43 -7.61
C TRP A 136 -11.20 2.90 -7.37
N ILE A 137 -11.75 3.79 -8.21
CA ILE A 137 -13.04 4.45 -7.98
C ILE A 137 -13.98 4.08 -9.13
N VAL A 138 -15.19 3.65 -8.80
CA VAL A 138 -16.22 3.24 -9.75
C VAL A 138 -17.44 4.11 -9.62
N ASP A 139 -17.83 4.78 -10.71
CA ASP A 139 -19.04 5.59 -10.85
C ASP A 139 -19.24 6.65 -9.74
N GLY A 140 -18.18 7.01 -9.00
CA GLY A 140 -18.26 7.88 -7.82
C GLY A 140 -19.08 7.28 -6.65
N HIS A 141 -19.32 5.97 -6.64
CA HIS A 141 -20.14 5.30 -5.63
C HIS A 141 -19.41 4.28 -4.78
N ILE A 142 -18.32 3.72 -5.30
CA ILE A 142 -17.47 2.74 -4.63
C ILE A 142 -16.02 3.14 -4.84
N ALA A 143 -15.21 3.01 -3.79
CA ALA A 143 -13.77 3.17 -3.92
C ALA A 143 -13.01 2.08 -3.16
N LEU A 144 -11.83 1.71 -3.65
CA LEU A 144 -10.85 0.86 -2.98
C LEU A 144 -9.61 1.71 -2.74
N VAL A 145 -9.19 1.84 -1.49
CA VAL A 145 -8.02 2.61 -1.05
C VAL A 145 -7.16 1.75 -0.14
N GLY A 146 -5.84 1.79 -0.26
CA GLY A 146 -4.98 1.00 0.61
C GLY A 146 -3.51 1.02 0.22
N GLY A 147 -2.80 -0.07 0.55
CA GLY A 147 -1.38 -0.22 0.27
C GLY A 147 -1.07 -0.91 -1.05
N ARG A 148 -2.00 -1.70 -1.62
CA ARG A 148 -1.73 -2.57 -2.77
C ARG A 148 -1.54 -1.79 -4.07
N ASN A 149 -0.46 -2.11 -4.77
CA ASN A 149 -0.31 -1.81 -6.20
C ASN A 149 -0.98 -2.90 -7.06
N ILE A 150 -0.86 -2.78 -8.38
CA ILE A 150 -1.32 -3.81 -9.32
C ILE A 150 -0.11 -4.65 -9.73
N GLY A 151 -0.16 -5.93 -9.41
CA GLY A 151 0.89 -6.90 -9.74
C GLY A 151 0.76 -8.21 -8.97
N ASP A 152 1.38 -9.27 -9.49
CA ASP A 152 1.25 -10.66 -9.02
C ASP A 152 1.56 -10.83 -7.53
N ALA A 153 2.56 -10.10 -7.02
CA ALA A 153 2.95 -10.17 -5.61
C ALA A 153 1.87 -9.63 -4.64
N TYR A 154 0.94 -8.82 -5.12
CA TYR A 154 -0.17 -8.26 -4.33
C TYR A 154 -1.43 -9.12 -4.33
N PHE A 155 -1.48 -10.16 -5.18
CA PHE A 155 -2.67 -10.99 -5.40
C PHE A 155 -2.40 -12.49 -5.33
N ASP A 156 -1.38 -12.90 -4.58
CA ASP A 156 -0.96 -14.29 -4.37
C ASP A 156 -0.66 -15.06 -5.67
N ALA A 157 -0.18 -14.35 -6.68
CA ALA A 157 0.17 -14.89 -7.99
C ALA A 157 1.69 -15.04 -8.22
N ALA A 158 2.53 -14.54 -7.30
CA ALA A 158 3.99 -14.66 -7.33
C ALA A 158 4.52 -15.74 -6.39
N GLU A 159 5.82 -16.05 -6.44
CA GLU A 159 6.48 -16.94 -5.50
C GLU A 159 6.58 -16.34 -4.10
N THR A 160 6.85 -15.03 -4.02
CA THR A 160 6.82 -14.25 -2.78
C THR A 160 5.74 -13.20 -2.92
N ASN A 161 4.82 -13.18 -1.96
CA ASN A 161 3.67 -12.31 -2.01
C ASN A 161 3.68 -11.32 -0.86
N PHE A 162 3.01 -10.19 -1.06
CA PHE A 162 2.85 -9.18 -0.03
C PHE A 162 1.63 -9.47 0.84
N ARG A 163 1.77 -9.22 2.14
CA ARG A 163 0.66 -9.05 3.06
C ARG A 163 0.33 -7.58 3.10
N ASP A 164 -0.82 -7.22 2.59
CA ASP A 164 -1.26 -5.83 2.49
C ASP A 164 -2.74 -5.69 2.85
N LEU A 165 -3.20 -4.46 3.02
CA LEU A 165 -4.55 -4.15 3.45
C LEU A 165 -5.14 -3.03 2.60
N ASP A 166 -6.36 -3.27 2.12
CA ASP A 166 -7.20 -2.25 1.47
C ASP A 166 -8.48 -2.02 2.28
N VAL A 167 -9.11 -0.90 2.03
CA VAL A 167 -10.45 -0.55 2.51
C VAL A 167 -11.35 -0.31 1.31
N LEU A 168 -12.47 -1.04 1.25
CA LEU A 168 -13.57 -0.71 0.36
C LEU A 168 -14.42 0.38 1.01
N LEU A 169 -14.72 1.42 0.25
CA LEU A 169 -15.43 2.60 0.70
C LEU A 169 -16.76 2.76 -0.04
N LEU A 170 -17.77 3.16 0.70
CA LEU A 170 -19.11 3.51 0.23
C LEU A 170 -19.53 4.86 0.84
N GLY A 171 -20.41 5.58 0.17
CA GLY A 171 -21.02 6.81 0.71
C GLY A 171 -20.06 8.02 0.69
N ALA A 172 -20.02 8.80 1.78
CA ALA A 172 -19.33 10.10 1.80
C ALA A 172 -17.82 10.00 1.57
N ALA A 173 -17.16 8.93 2.02
CA ALA A 173 -15.72 8.72 1.81
C ALA A 173 -15.35 8.56 0.33
N VAL A 174 -16.28 8.10 -0.52
CA VAL A 174 -16.02 7.99 -1.96
C VAL A 174 -15.89 9.36 -2.62
N ALA A 175 -16.72 10.33 -2.20
CA ALA A 175 -16.61 11.70 -2.70
C ALA A 175 -15.25 12.31 -2.33
N GLN A 176 -14.79 12.14 -1.09
CA GLN A 176 -13.45 12.60 -0.66
C GLN A 176 -12.33 11.93 -1.49
N THR A 177 -12.45 10.62 -1.77
CA THR A 177 -11.49 9.89 -2.61
C THR A 177 -11.47 10.43 -4.04
N THR A 178 -12.65 10.76 -4.59
CA THR A 178 -12.80 11.34 -5.92
C THR A 178 -12.19 12.74 -6.01
N GLU A 179 -12.37 13.57 -4.97
CA GLU A 179 -11.73 14.90 -4.90
C GLU A 179 -10.20 14.80 -4.87
N ILE A 180 -9.66 13.83 -4.11
CA ILE A 180 -8.21 13.56 -4.09
C ILE A 180 -7.74 13.12 -5.48
N PHE A 181 -8.41 12.16 -6.12
CA PHE A 181 -8.08 11.74 -7.48
C PHE A 181 -8.08 12.95 -8.44
N GLN A 182 -9.11 13.78 -8.39
CA GLN A 182 -9.24 14.95 -9.27
C GLN A 182 -8.10 15.94 -9.05
N ALA A 183 -7.69 16.19 -7.80
CA ALA A 183 -6.57 17.08 -7.49
C ALA A 183 -5.24 16.58 -8.09
N PHE A 184 -5.00 15.26 -8.08
CA PHE A 184 -3.82 14.67 -8.71
C PHE A 184 -3.94 14.67 -10.24
N TRP A 185 -5.13 14.39 -10.78
CA TRP A 185 -5.41 14.37 -12.21
C TRP A 185 -5.20 15.74 -12.87
N ASP A 186 -5.63 16.80 -12.21
CA ASP A 186 -5.52 18.19 -12.72
C ASP A 186 -4.18 18.85 -12.37
N SER A 187 -3.29 18.13 -11.67
CA SER A 187 -1.98 18.66 -11.30
C SER A 187 -1.09 18.91 -12.53
N GLU A 188 -0.27 19.95 -12.48
CA GLU A 188 0.79 20.21 -13.46
C GLU A 188 1.78 19.04 -13.64
N LEU A 189 1.81 18.11 -12.67
CA LEU A 189 2.65 16.91 -12.69
C LEU A 189 2.03 15.74 -13.47
N ALA A 190 0.74 15.80 -13.79
CA ALA A 190 0.03 14.78 -14.55
C ALA A 190 0.05 15.11 -16.05
N SER A 191 0.78 14.33 -16.83
CA SER A 191 0.94 14.56 -18.27
C SER A 191 0.31 13.42 -19.08
N PRO A 192 -0.52 13.71 -20.10
CA PRO A 192 -1.04 12.69 -21.01
C PRO A 192 0.11 11.88 -21.64
N VAL A 193 0.00 10.56 -21.65
CA VAL A 193 1.09 9.70 -22.14
C VAL A 193 1.48 9.97 -23.59
N ARG A 194 0.49 10.31 -24.45
CA ARG A 194 0.73 10.65 -25.86
C ARG A 194 1.55 11.92 -26.07
N GLN A 195 1.57 12.85 -25.12
CA GLN A 195 2.40 14.05 -25.20
C GLN A 195 3.88 13.78 -24.87
N LEU A 196 4.18 12.67 -24.21
CA LEU A 196 5.54 12.29 -23.82
C LEU A 196 6.30 11.57 -24.93
N HIS A 197 5.62 11.17 -26.00
CA HIS A 197 6.19 10.41 -27.13
C HIS A 197 5.96 11.11 -28.45
N SER A 198 7.02 11.74 -28.99
CA SER A 198 6.96 12.42 -30.29
C SER A 198 6.90 11.47 -31.50
N ASN A 199 7.26 10.18 -31.33
CA ASN A 199 7.32 9.17 -32.40
C ASN A 199 6.66 7.84 -31.98
N TYR A 200 5.35 7.89 -31.77
CA TYR A 200 4.54 6.71 -31.42
C TYR A 200 4.71 5.51 -32.36
N SER A 201 4.85 5.78 -33.68
CA SER A 201 4.93 4.75 -34.72
C SER A 201 6.20 3.85 -34.66
N LEU A 202 7.18 4.20 -33.82
CA LEU A 202 8.43 3.44 -33.67
C LEU A 202 8.42 2.47 -32.47
N LEU A 203 7.39 2.52 -31.63
CA LEU A 203 7.28 1.61 -30.50
C LEU A 203 6.73 0.27 -30.98
N GLN A 204 7.45 -0.80 -30.70
CA GLN A 204 6.92 -2.14 -30.95
C GLN A 204 5.85 -2.46 -29.90
N PRO A 205 4.71 -3.04 -30.30
CA PRO A 205 3.71 -3.49 -29.35
C PRO A 205 4.36 -4.49 -28.37
N PRO A 206 3.95 -4.51 -27.10
CA PRO A 206 4.47 -5.46 -26.14
C PRO A 206 4.29 -6.88 -26.69
N SER A 207 5.36 -7.66 -26.66
CA SER A 207 5.29 -9.06 -27.03
C SER A 207 4.37 -9.75 -26.02
N GLY A 208 3.17 -10.11 -26.45
CA GLY A 208 2.15 -10.73 -25.62
C GLY A 208 2.65 -12.03 -25.02
N SER A 209 3.27 -11.99 -23.85
CA SER A 209 3.54 -13.20 -23.10
C SER A 209 2.20 -13.78 -22.67
N ARG A 210 1.98 -15.06 -23.00
CA ARG A 210 0.74 -15.77 -22.62
C ARG A 210 0.56 -15.72 -21.11
N ILE A 211 -0.65 -15.37 -20.68
CA ILE A 211 -1.06 -15.52 -19.28
C ILE A 211 -0.94 -17.00 -18.91
N ASP A 212 -0.22 -17.32 -17.83
CA ASP A 212 -0.12 -18.69 -17.33
C ASP A 212 -1.51 -19.21 -16.99
N SER A 213 -1.89 -20.31 -17.62
CA SER A 213 -3.23 -20.88 -17.51
C SER A 213 -3.57 -21.33 -16.08
N GLU A 214 -2.57 -21.70 -15.27
CA GLU A 214 -2.77 -22.12 -13.88
C GLU A 214 -3.03 -20.92 -12.96
N VAL A 215 -2.22 -19.87 -13.06
CA VAL A 215 -2.40 -18.62 -12.30
C VAL A 215 -3.76 -17.99 -12.64
N LYS A 216 -4.07 -17.88 -13.93
CA LYS A 216 -5.37 -17.38 -14.41
C LYS A 216 -6.53 -18.20 -13.83
N ARG A 217 -6.47 -19.53 -13.92
CA ARG A 217 -7.52 -20.40 -13.39
C ARG A 217 -7.70 -20.23 -11.88
N ARG A 218 -6.58 -20.12 -11.13
CA ARG A 218 -6.61 -19.92 -9.69
C ARG A 218 -7.25 -18.59 -9.33
N LEU A 219 -6.82 -17.48 -9.92
CA LEU A 219 -7.41 -16.17 -9.70
C LEU A 219 -8.90 -16.14 -10.06
N LEU A 220 -9.28 -16.66 -11.24
CA LEU A 220 -10.69 -16.69 -11.66
C LEU A 220 -11.54 -17.64 -10.80
N SER A 221 -11.00 -18.71 -10.25
CA SER A 221 -11.74 -19.59 -9.35
C SER A 221 -12.10 -18.89 -8.04
N GLN A 222 -11.26 -17.99 -7.56
CA GLN A 222 -11.54 -17.17 -6.39
C GLN A 222 -12.59 -16.09 -6.70
N VAL A 223 -12.45 -15.41 -7.84
CA VAL A 223 -13.47 -14.45 -8.32
C VAL A 223 -14.82 -15.13 -8.51
N GLY A 224 -14.84 -16.38 -9.00
CA GLY A 224 -16.05 -17.17 -9.24
C GLY A 224 -16.87 -17.52 -7.97
N LYS A 225 -16.36 -17.23 -6.78
CA LYS A 225 -17.14 -17.30 -5.53
C LYS A 225 -18.23 -16.24 -5.49
N TRP A 226 -18.08 -15.16 -6.25
CA TRP A 226 -18.94 -13.99 -6.25
C TRP A 226 -19.60 -13.82 -7.63
N GLN A 227 -20.92 -13.67 -7.69
CA GLN A 227 -21.61 -13.41 -8.94
C GLN A 227 -21.54 -11.93 -9.35
N SER A 228 -21.38 -11.07 -8.37
CA SER A 228 -21.33 -9.61 -8.56
C SER A 228 -20.54 -8.92 -7.46
N LEU A 229 -20.21 -7.65 -7.68
CA LEU A 229 -19.63 -6.80 -6.64
C LEU A 229 -20.58 -6.65 -5.45
N SER A 230 -21.90 -6.61 -5.69
CA SER A 230 -22.90 -6.55 -4.62
C SER A 230 -22.85 -7.79 -3.73
N ASP A 231 -22.65 -8.97 -4.30
CA ASP A 231 -22.54 -10.21 -3.52
C ASP A 231 -21.24 -10.22 -2.72
N PHE A 232 -20.12 -9.74 -3.31
CA PHE A 232 -18.86 -9.58 -2.60
C PHE A 232 -19.00 -8.67 -1.37
N VAL A 233 -19.65 -7.51 -1.56
CA VAL A 233 -19.86 -6.54 -0.49
C VAL A 233 -20.83 -7.09 0.57
N ALA A 234 -21.87 -7.82 0.17
CA ALA A 234 -22.86 -8.37 1.09
C ALA A 234 -22.36 -9.56 1.92
N ALA A 235 -21.33 -10.26 1.44
CA ALA A 235 -20.78 -11.42 2.14
C ALA A 235 -19.88 -11.06 3.33
N ASN A 236 -19.48 -9.80 3.44
CA ASN A 236 -18.60 -9.31 4.50
C ASN A 236 -19.30 -8.20 5.28
N GLU A 237 -18.87 -7.96 6.52
CA GLU A 237 -19.43 -6.90 7.34
C GLU A 237 -19.03 -5.52 6.81
N ILE A 238 -20.00 -4.63 6.67
CA ILE A 238 -19.78 -3.21 6.36
C ILE A 238 -20.00 -2.41 7.63
N HIS A 239 -18.97 -1.70 8.06
CA HIS A 239 -19.06 -0.75 9.16
C HIS A 239 -19.54 0.61 8.65
N TRP A 240 -20.74 1.02 9.03
CA TRP A 240 -21.27 2.34 8.69
C TRP A 240 -20.90 3.35 9.76
N ILE A 241 -20.05 4.31 9.40
CA ILE A 241 -19.32 5.19 10.30
C ILE A 241 -19.57 6.66 9.91
N GLU A 242 -19.74 7.53 10.91
CA GLU A 242 -19.89 8.99 10.70
C GLU A 242 -18.53 9.68 10.57
N ASN A 243 -17.57 9.30 11.42
CA ASN A 243 -16.25 9.93 11.49
C ASN A 243 -15.24 9.18 10.59
N VAL A 244 -15.35 9.42 9.29
CA VAL A 244 -14.39 8.91 8.30
C VAL A 244 -13.79 10.06 7.52
N ARG A 245 -12.48 10.07 7.43
CA ARG A 245 -11.72 11.03 6.60
C ARG A 245 -10.79 10.28 5.65
N VAL A 246 -10.96 10.50 4.36
CA VAL A 246 -9.95 10.12 3.37
C VAL A 246 -8.99 11.29 3.25
N ILE A 247 -7.75 11.08 3.62
CA ILE A 247 -6.73 12.12 3.71
C ILE A 247 -5.57 11.80 2.78
N SER A 248 -4.97 12.83 2.20
CA SER A 248 -3.85 12.69 1.27
C SER A 248 -2.89 13.87 1.39
N ASP A 249 -1.64 13.61 1.08
CA ASP A 249 -0.73 14.70 0.73
C ASP A 249 -1.20 15.39 -0.55
N PRO A 250 -0.97 16.70 -0.70
CA PRO A 250 -1.24 17.38 -1.94
C PRO A 250 -0.23 17.00 -3.04
N PRO A 251 -0.61 17.04 -4.32
CA PRO A 251 0.28 16.70 -5.44
C PRO A 251 1.60 17.49 -5.45
N ASP A 252 1.58 18.76 -5.02
CA ASP A 252 2.74 19.66 -4.99
C ASP A 252 3.78 19.32 -3.90
N LYS A 253 3.46 18.41 -2.98
CA LYS A 253 4.45 17.84 -2.04
C LYS A 253 5.64 17.24 -2.80
N VAL A 254 5.38 16.60 -3.93
CA VAL A 254 6.41 16.03 -4.82
C VAL A 254 7.37 17.10 -5.37
N LEU A 255 6.92 18.35 -5.46
CA LEU A 255 7.78 19.48 -5.84
C LEU A 255 8.54 20.08 -4.65
N GLY A 256 8.29 19.60 -3.44
CA GLY A 256 8.86 20.18 -2.20
C GLY A 256 8.25 21.53 -1.84
N ARG A 257 7.13 21.90 -2.44
CA ARG A 257 6.38 23.11 -2.14
C ARG A 257 5.51 22.87 -0.92
N SER A 258 5.18 23.92 -0.21
CA SER A 258 4.29 24.00 0.96
C SER A 258 4.20 22.76 1.87
N ARG A 259 4.47 22.92 3.15
CA ARG A 259 4.34 21.85 4.15
C ARG A 259 3.02 21.91 4.93
N ARG A 260 2.06 22.76 4.52
CA ARG A 260 0.89 23.05 5.36
C ARG A 260 -0.07 21.89 5.52
N ASN A 261 -0.34 21.18 4.42
CA ASN A 261 -1.39 20.15 4.36
C ASN A 261 -0.78 18.75 4.11
N TRP A 262 0.37 18.46 4.72
CA TRP A 262 0.96 17.13 4.57
C TRP A 262 0.25 16.12 5.47
N LEU A 263 0.02 14.92 4.94
CA LEU A 263 -0.67 13.81 5.58
C LEU A 263 -0.16 13.55 7.02
N ILE A 264 1.14 13.58 7.23
CA ILE A 264 1.73 13.37 8.56
C ILE A 264 1.16 14.33 9.62
N LYS A 265 0.77 15.55 9.26
CA LYS A 265 0.19 16.52 10.19
C LYS A 265 -1.24 16.18 10.59
N GLU A 266 -1.95 15.45 9.74
CA GLU A 266 -3.28 14.94 10.04
C GLU A 266 -3.22 13.67 10.92
N LEU A 267 -2.14 12.87 10.78
CA LEU A 267 -1.96 11.63 11.54
C LEU A 267 -1.36 11.88 12.95
N MET A 268 -0.44 12.84 13.05
CA MET A 268 0.34 13.05 14.29
C MET A 268 -0.50 13.40 15.52
N PRO A 269 -1.56 14.23 15.45
CA PRO A 269 -2.38 14.52 16.63
C PRO A 269 -2.97 13.26 17.26
N ALA A 270 -3.57 12.38 16.48
CA ALA A 270 -4.14 11.12 16.98
C ALA A 270 -3.08 10.24 17.66
N ILE A 271 -1.89 10.11 17.06
CA ILE A 271 -0.78 9.34 17.63
C ILE A 271 -0.28 9.97 18.95
N GLN A 272 -0.09 11.29 18.99
CA GLN A 272 0.42 11.99 20.17
C GLN A 272 -0.57 12.03 21.34
N GLU A 273 -1.88 12.02 21.06
CA GLU A 273 -2.95 12.02 22.04
C GLU A 273 -3.30 10.62 22.55
N CYS A 274 -2.65 9.57 22.02
CA CYS A 274 -2.84 8.18 22.43
C CYS A 274 -2.64 8.04 23.96
N ARG A 275 -3.51 7.28 24.62
CA ARG A 275 -3.56 7.13 26.08
C ARG A 275 -3.37 5.72 26.59
N GLN A 276 -3.72 4.70 25.80
CA GLN A 276 -3.72 3.30 26.24
C GLN A 276 -2.81 2.43 25.38
N ASN A 277 -3.07 2.38 24.08
CA ASN A 277 -2.32 1.50 23.19
C ASN A 277 -2.18 2.10 21.78
N LEU A 278 -0.98 1.99 21.23
CA LEU A 278 -0.64 2.33 19.86
C LEU A 278 -0.08 1.09 19.17
N GLU A 279 -0.76 0.59 18.17
CA GLU A 279 -0.29 -0.53 17.35
C GLU A 279 0.01 -0.04 15.95
N ILE A 280 1.24 -0.22 15.46
CA ILE A 280 1.71 0.20 14.14
C ILE A 280 2.11 -1.03 13.35
N VAL A 281 1.63 -1.14 12.11
CA VAL A 281 2.10 -2.09 11.11
C VAL A 281 2.65 -1.32 9.93
N SER A 282 3.96 -1.46 9.68
CA SER A 282 4.64 -0.72 8.62
C SER A 282 5.80 -1.55 8.06
N PRO A 283 5.80 -1.87 6.76
CA PRO A 283 6.87 -2.65 6.12
C PRO A 283 8.22 -1.94 6.18
N TYR A 284 8.19 -0.61 6.06
CA TYR A 284 9.35 0.28 6.17
C TYR A 284 9.14 1.14 7.39
N PHE A 285 9.91 0.83 8.45
CA PHE A 285 9.82 1.51 9.74
C PHE A 285 11.16 2.16 10.08
N ILE A 286 11.31 3.43 9.75
CA ILE A 286 12.48 4.24 10.06
C ILE A 286 11.99 5.49 10.80
N PRO A 287 11.77 5.41 12.14
CA PRO A 287 11.12 6.48 12.88
C PRO A 287 11.95 7.76 12.97
N GLY A 288 13.25 7.68 12.74
CA GLY A 288 14.16 8.79 12.97
C GLY A 288 14.19 9.21 14.44
N ARG A 289 15.01 10.17 14.79
CA ARG A 289 15.11 10.64 16.19
C ARG A 289 13.79 11.21 16.70
N THR A 290 13.04 11.93 15.85
CA THR A 290 11.73 12.50 16.22
C THR A 290 10.71 11.41 16.53
N GLY A 291 10.61 10.40 15.67
CA GLY A 291 9.68 9.27 15.88
C GLY A 291 10.04 8.48 17.14
N VAL A 292 11.33 8.19 17.36
CA VAL A 292 11.79 7.54 18.60
C VAL A 292 11.38 8.37 19.83
N SER A 293 11.61 9.67 19.81
CA SER A 293 11.23 10.56 20.92
C SER A 293 9.72 10.54 21.19
N ILE A 294 8.90 10.54 20.15
CA ILE A 294 7.43 10.48 20.29
C ILE A 294 7.00 9.12 20.87
N LEU A 295 7.48 8.01 20.31
CA LEU A 295 7.10 6.67 20.78
C LEU A 295 7.58 6.41 22.21
N SER A 296 8.82 6.83 22.55
CA SER A 296 9.34 6.75 23.92
C SER A 296 8.53 7.61 24.90
N GLY A 297 8.13 8.80 24.45
CA GLY A 297 7.27 9.68 25.26
C GLY A 297 5.89 9.08 25.52
N LEU A 298 5.32 8.33 24.57
CA LEU A 298 4.08 7.58 24.77
C LEU A 298 4.26 6.50 25.83
N VAL A 299 5.33 5.68 25.73
CA VAL A 299 5.62 4.62 26.71
C VAL A 299 5.84 5.21 28.10
N MET A 300 6.54 6.34 28.23
CA MET A 300 6.72 7.03 29.53
C MET A 300 5.39 7.48 30.14
N ARG A 301 4.36 7.74 29.32
CA ARG A 301 2.99 8.05 29.79
C ARG A 301 2.16 6.78 30.10
N GLY A 302 2.75 5.59 29.99
CA GLY A 302 2.07 4.32 30.25
C GLY A 302 1.34 3.74 29.04
N VAL A 303 1.53 4.28 27.84
CA VAL A 303 0.94 3.73 26.60
C VAL A 303 1.67 2.47 26.20
N ASP A 304 0.93 1.41 25.87
CA ASP A 304 1.48 0.21 25.27
C ASP A 304 1.72 0.42 23.76
N VAL A 305 2.99 0.60 23.39
CA VAL A 305 3.38 0.86 21.99
C VAL A 305 3.95 -0.41 21.37
N GLN A 306 3.34 -0.85 20.27
CA GLN A 306 3.72 -2.04 19.53
C GLN A 306 3.94 -1.74 18.06
N VAL A 307 4.98 -2.32 17.46
CA VAL A 307 5.31 -2.15 16.05
C VAL A 307 5.57 -3.51 15.42
N VAL A 308 4.91 -3.77 14.29
CA VAL A 308 5.20 -4.89 13.38
C VAL A 308 5.84 -4.35 12.12
N THR A 309 7.00 -4.89 11.77
CA THR A 309 7.74 -4.55 10.55
C THR A 309 8.34 -5.80 9.90
N ASN A 310 9.07 -5.65 8.79
CA ASN A 310 9.76 -6.79 8.17
C ASN A 310 11.07 -7.14 8.90
N SER A 311 11.35 -8.44 9.06
CA SER A 311 12.70 -8.91 9.37
C SER A 311 13.65 -8.67 8.19
N LEU A 312 14.96 -8.76 8.41
CA LEU A 312 15.95 -8.69 7.34
C LEU A 312 15.76 -9.79 6.27
N ALA A 313 15.23 -10.92 6.65
CA ALA A 313 14.96 -12.02 5.73
C ALA A 313 13.69 -11.81 4.91
N ALA A 314 12.67 -11.18 5.50
CA ALA A 314 11.35 -10.96 4.85
C ALA A 314 11.30 -9.68 4.01
N THR A 315 12.08 -8.64 4.34
CA THR A 315 12.02 -7.36 3.61
C THR A 315 12.40 -7.52 2.15
N ASP A 316 11.71 -6.83 1.26
CA ASP A 316 12.08 -6.67 -0.14
C ASP A 316 13.24 -5.67 -0.33
N VAL A 317 13.43 -4.71 0.62
CA VAL A 317 14.45 -3.65 0.56
C VAL A 317 15.39 -3.72 1.78
N ALA A 318 16.47 -4.50 1.67
CA ALA A 318 17.44 -4.70 2.76
C ALA A 318 18.11 -3.39 3.26
N ILE A 319 18.18 -2.36 2.40
CA ILE A 319 18.72 -1.04 2.75
C ILE A 319 17.81 -0.34 3.79
N VAL A 320 16.51 -0.40 3.63
CA VAL A 320 15.54 0.16 4.58
C VAL A 320 15.68 -0.51 5.94
N HIS A 321 15.79 -1.85 5.95
CA HIS A 321 15.98 -2.61 7.18
C HIS A 321 17.30 -2.24 7.90
N GLY A 322 18.39 -2.00 7.15
CA GLY A 322 19.65 -1.52 7.72
C GLY A 322 19.50 -0.21 8.48
N SER A 323 18.73 0.74 7.95
CA SER A 323 18.44 2.01 8.62
C SER A 323 17.55 1.84 9.85
N TYR A 324 16.51 1.02 9.76
CA TYR A 324 15.66 0.67 10.90
C TYR A 324 16.46 0.08 12.06
N ALA A 325 17.39 -0.82 11.77
CA ALA A 325 18.20 -1.52 12.76
C ALA A 325 18.99 -0.58 13.69
N ASN A 326 19.24 0.67 13.29
CA ASN A 326 19.89 1.69 14.13
C ASN A 326 19.02 2.12 15.32
N TYR A 327 17.71 1.99 15.21
CA TYR A 327 16.75 2.47 16.22
C TYR A 327 16.25 1.36 17.15
N ARG A 328 16.50 0.07 16.83
CA ARG A 328 15.97 -1.06 17.61
C ARG A 328 16.31 -0.99 19.08
N ALA A 329 17.61 -0.84 19.41
CA ALA A 329 18.04 -0.85 20.79
C ALA A 329 17.43 0.32 21.58
N GLU A 330 17.34 1.52 20.99
CA GLU A 330 16.77 2.69 21.64
C GLU A 330 15.27 2.49 21.89
N LEU A 331 14.52 1.99 20.90
CA LEU A 331 13.10 1.69 21.03
C LEU A 331 12.80 0.64 22.07
N LEU A 332 13.58 -0.47 22.08
CA LEU A 332 13.43 -1.55 23.07
C LEU A 332 13.76 -1.07 24.49
N ASN A 333 14.82 -0.27 24.67
CA ASN A 333 15.16 0.32 25.95
C ASN A 333 14.07 1.29 26.45
N ALA A 334 13.39 1.97 25.55
CA ALA A 334 12.26 2.82 25.90
C ALA A 334 10.98 2.04 26.25
N GLY A 335 10.95 0.73 26.01
CA GLY A 335 9.81 -0.15 26.28
C GLY A 335 8.85 -0.35 25.12
N VAL A 336 9.22 0.09 23.90
CA VAL A 336 8.45 -0.22 22.69
C VAL A 336 8.59 -1.70 22.36
N ARG A 337 7.49 -2.37 22.10
CA ARG A 337 7.47 -3.79 21.71
C ARG A 337 7.63 -3.91 20.18
N LEU A 338 8.67 -4.62 19.74
CA LEU A 338 8.99 -4.79 18.32
C LEU A 338 8.75 -6.24 17.88
N PHE A 339 8.11 -6.38 16.74
CA PHE A 339 7.87 -7.65 16.07
C PHE A 339 8.35 -7.55 14.61
N GLU A 340 9.07 -8.55 14.16
CA GLU A 340 9.63 -8.60 12.80
C GLU A 340 9.08 -9.82 12.05
N LEU A 341 8.37 -9.58 10.95
CA LEU A 341 7.74 -10.64 10.16
C LEU A 341 8.75 -11.70 9.73
N GLN A 342 8.40 -12.98 9.93
CA GLN A 342 9.19 -14.12 9.45
C GLN A 342 9.05 -14.28 7.93
N PRO A 343 10.10 -14.73 7.21
CA PRO A 343 10.01 -15.06 5.81
C PRO A 343 9.27 -16.38 5.62
N PHE A 344 7.97 -16.35 5.36
CA PHE A 344 7.19 -17.56 5.09
C PHE A 344 7.49 -18.09 3.69
N GLY A 345 7.91 -19.34 3.56
CA GLY A 345 8.11 -19.90 2.26
C GLY A 345 8.61 -21.34 2.20
N ARG A 346 9.16 -21.89 3.28
CA ARG A 346 9.69 -23.25 3.21
C ARG A 346 8.98 -24.30 4.07
N ARG A 347 8.17 -23.95 5.08
CA ARG A 347 7.72 -24.94 6.08
C ARG A 347 6.27 -24.87 6.56
N SER A 348 5.51 -23.84 6.26
CA SER A 348 4.11 -23.77 6.68
C SER A 348 3.14 -24.09 5.56
N ARG A 349 2.29 -25.11 5.75
CA ARG A 349 1.19 -25.48 4.85
C ARG A 349 -0.03 -24.56 5.00
N ILE A 350 -0.01 -23.64 5.94
CA ILE A 350 -1.15 -22.77 6.25
C ILE A 350 -0.63 -21.36 6.46
N SER A 351 -0.51 -20.60 5.36
CA SER A 351 -0.56 -19.14 5.44
C SER A 351 -2.03 -18.75 5.60
N VAL A 352 -2.36 -17.94 6.59
CA VAL A 352 -3.70 -17.37 6.77
C VAL A 352 -4.13 -16.59 5.52
N PHE A 353 -3.16 -16.22 4.67
CA PHE A 353 -3.33 -15.48 3.42
C PHE A 353 -2.92 -16.28 2.15
N GLY A 354 -2.71 -17.57 2.21
CA GLY A 354 -2.50 -18.43 1.03
C GLY A 354 -1.12 -18.39 0.37
N SER A 355 -0.16 -17.56 0.80
CA SER A 355 1.15 -17.39 0.16
C SER A 355 2.23 -18.37 0.66
N LYS A 356 3.15 -18.79 -0.23
CA LYS A 356 4.31 -19.64 0.11
C LYS A 356 5.51 -18.86 0.65
N GLY A 357 5.57 -17.56 0.41
CA GLY A 357 6.53 -16.59 0.95
C GLY A 357 5.81 -15.28 1.16
N ALA A 358 6.06 -14.60 2.27
CA ALA A 358 5.40 -13.36 2.58
C ALA A 358 6.40 -12.28 2.99
N SER A 359 6.16 -11.07 2.47
CA SER A 359 6.74 -9.83 2.95
C SER A 359 5.60 -8.91 3.40
N LEU A 360 5.77 -8.25 4.52
CA LEU A 360 4.81 -7.24 4.97
C LEU A 360 4.79 -6.06 4.00
N HIS A 361 3.59 -5.63 3.63
CA HIS A 361 3.40 -4.39 2.87
C HIS A 361 2.25 -3.53 3.42
N THR A 362 1.54 -3.99 4.44
CA THR A 362 0.49 -3.25 5.15
C THR A 362 1.04 -1.99 5.81
N LYS A 363 0.34 -0.86 5.64
CA LYS A 363 0.59 0.42 6.29
C LYS A 363 -0.68 0.84 7.02
N ALA A 364 -0.70 0.56 8.30
CA ALA A 364 -1.85 0.84 9.13
C ALA A 364 -1.45 1.04 10.60
N PHE A 365 -2.29 1.71 11.36
CA PHE A 365 -2.14 1.80 12.80
C PHE A 365 -3.49 1.91 13.50
N THR A 366 -3.53 1.56 14.79
CA THR A 366 -4.66 1.82 15.68
C THR A 366 -4.22 2.67 16.86
N VAL A 367 -5.11 3.54 17.32
CA VAL A 367 -4.92 4.41 18.49
C VAL A 367 -6.03 4.09 19.46
N ASP A 368 -5.64 3.60 20.62
CA ASP A 368 -6.56 3.12 21.65
C ASP A 368 -7.53 2.10 21.04
N ASP A 369 -8.76 2.00 21.54
CA ASP A 369 -9.79 1.16 20.91
C ASP A 369 -10.74 2.00 20.03
N ALA A 370 -10.34 3.22 19.67
CA ALA A 370 -11.23 4.23 19.14
C ALA A 370 -10.96 4.61 17.68
N ALA A 371 -9.72 4.70 17.26
CA ALA A 371 -9.36 5.20 15.93
C ALA A 371 -8.40 4.27 15.20
N GLY A 372 -8.49 4.26 13.86
CA GLY A 372 -7.61 3.51 12.97
C GLY A 372 -7.28 4.25 11.70
N PHE A 373 -6.18 3.85 11.09
CA PHE A 373 -5.72 4.32 9.79
C PHE A 373 -5.28 3.14 8.93
N VAL A 374 -5.67 3.17 7.65
CA VAL A 374 -5.19 2.24 6.62
C VAL A 374 -4.88 3.04 5.36
N GLY A 375 -3.69 2.84 4.77
CA GLY A 375 -3.34 3.57 3.57
C GLY A 375 -2.00 3.20 2.96
N SER A 376 -1.34 4.18 2.33
CA SER A 376 -0.05 4.00 1.68
C SER A 376 1.14 4.50 2.50
N PHE A 377 0.90 5.21 3.62
CA PHE A 377 1.91 5.90 4.43
C PHE A 377 2.75 4.92 5.26
N ASN A 378 4.04 4.82 4.96
CA ASN A 378 5.02 4.14 5.81
C ASN A 378 5.52 5.08 6.91
N PHE A 379 5.96 4.50 8.03
CA PHE A 379 6.65 5.26 9.09
C PHE A 379 8.14 5.41 8.74
N ASP A 380 8.42 6.11 7.63
CA ASP A 380 9.76 6.36 7.11
C ASP A 380 9.92 7.81 6.61
N PRO A 381 11.16 8.30 6.42
CA PRO A 381 11.42 9.67 5.96
C PRO A 381 10.88 9.96 4.55
N ARG A 382 10.75 8.95 3.67
CA ARG A 382 10.18 9.14 2.33
C ARG A 382 8.70 9.48 2.39
N SER A 383 7.93 8.71 3.15
CA SER A 383 6.49 8.97 3.33
C SER A 383 6.25 10.28 4.06
N VAL A 384 7.10 10.62 5.04
CA VAL A 384 7.00 11.90 5.74
C VAL A 384 7.30 13.10 4.84
N SER A 385 8.35 13.03 3.97
CA SER A 385 8.93 14.24 3.37
C SER A 385 9.02 14.24 1.85
N LEU A 386 8.92 13.11 1.19
CA LEU A 386 9.20 12.98 -0.25
C LEU A 386 7.98 12.54 -1.04
N ASN A 387 7.35 11.43 -0.67
CA ASN A 387 6.23 10.86 -1.40
C ASN A 387 4.92 11.56 -1.05
N ALA A 388 4.02 11.62 -2.02
CA ALA A 388 2.64 11.94 -1.75
C ALA A 388 1.88 10.63 -1.41
N GLU A 389 1.34 10.59 -0.21
CA GLU A 389 0.67 9.43 0.37
C GLU A 389 -0.82 9.71 0.56
N MET A 390 -1.63 8.66 0.73
CA MET A 390 -3.04 8.75 1.07
C MET A 390 -3.48 7.61 1.98
N GLY A 391 -4.63 7.79 2.64
CA GLY A 391 -5.27 6.72 3.39
C GLY A 391 -6.60 7.14 4.00
N VAL A 392 -7.18 6.20 4.71
CA VAL A 392 -8.48 6.33 5.36
C VAL A 392 -8.25 6.34 6.86
N MET A 393 -8.67 7.40 7.52
CA MET A 393 -8.74 7.51 8.98
C MET A 393 -10.19 7.38 9.41
N PHE A 394 -10.45 6.60 10.44
CA PHE A 394 -11.79 6.31 10.93
C PHE A 394 -11.83 6.20 12.46
N GLU A 395 -12.99 6.49 13.03
CA GLU A 395 -13.28 6.35 14.45
C GLU A 395 -14.47 5.42 14.62
N ASP A 396 -14.22 4.14 14.90
CA ASP A 396 -15.24 3.11 15.18
C ASP A 396 -14.60 1.94 15.93
N GLU A 397 -15.10 1.64 17.12
CA GLU A 397 -14.57 0.59 18.01
C GLU A 397 -14.59 -0.81 17.36
N ARG A 398 -15.62 -1.14 16.56
CA ARG A 398 -15.76 -2.47 15.95
C ARG A 398 -14.76 -2.64 14.81
N LEU A 399 -14.64 -1.63 13.94
CA LEU A 399 -13.66 -1.68 12.85
C LEU A 399 -12.21 -1.66 13.39
N VAL A 400 -11.95 -0.90 14.46
CA VAL A 400 -10.67 -0.93 15.18
C VAL A 400 -10.39 -2.32 15.76
N ALA A 401 -11.39 -2.97 16.38
CA ALA A 401 -11.25 -4.32 16.91
C ALA A 401 -10.95 -5.35 15.80
N GLU A 402 -11.58 -5.23 14.63
CA GLU A 402 -11.28 -6.06 13.46
C GLU A 402 -9.82 -5.83 12.99
N LEU A 403 -9.39 -4.58 12.85
CA LEU A 403 -8.03 -4.24 12.46
C LEU A 403 -6.99 -4.76 13.47
N ARG A 404 -7.26 -4.64 14.77
CA ARG A 404 -6.41 -5.19 15.83
C ARG A 404 -6.34 -6.71 15.81
N SER A 405 -7.43 -7.39 15.44
CA SER A 405 -7.41 -8.85 15.25
C SER A 405 -6.43 -9.25 14.13
N LEU A 406 -6.38 -8.52 13.03
CA LEU A 406 -5.38 -8.72 11.97
C LEU A 406 -3.97 -8.48 12.51
N PHE A 407 -3.74 -7.41 13.27
CA PHE A 407 -2.43 -7.10 13.85
C PHE A 407 -1.99 -8.17 14.87
N GLN A 408 -2.92 -8.72 15.64
CA GLN A 408 -2.63 -9.80 16.57
C GLN A 408 -2.13 -11.06 15.85
N GLN A 409 -2.69 -11.37 14.70
CA GLN A 409 -2.19 -12.47 13.86
C GLN A 409 -0.78 -12.18 13.34
N GLU A 410 -0.51 -10.95 12.91
CA GLU A 410 0.81 -10.55 12.40
C GLU A 410 1.90 -10.59 13.49
N ARG A 411 1.59 -10.31 14.75
CA ARG A 411 2.55 -10.33 15.87
C ARG A 411 2.66 -11.67 16.62
N SER A 412 1.93 -12.70 16.19
CA SER A 412 2.08 -14.03 16.78
C SER A 412 3.50 -14.56 16.55
N LEU A 413 4.04 -15.37 17.49
CA LEU A 413 5.37 -15.97 17.34
C LEU A 413 5.48 -16.93 16.14
N GLN A 414 4.36 -17.41 15.63
CA GLN A 414 4.28 -18.20 14.40
C GLN A 414 4.47 -17.33 13.14
N THR A 415 4.15 -16.05 13.22
CA THR A 415 4.15 -15.13 12.10
C THR A 415 5.32 -14.17 12.14
N SER A 416 5.70 -13.72 13.33
CA SER A 416 6.76 -12.74 13.55
C SER A 416 7.71 -13.18 14.65
N TYR A 417 8.95 -12.72 14.57
CA TYR A 417 9.89 -12.76 15.66
C TYR A 417 9.58 -11.64 16.65
N ARG A 418 9.43 -11.95 17.93
CA ARG A 418 9.48 -10.94 18.99
C ARG A 418 10.93 -10.53 19.20
N VAL A 419 11.21 -9.24 19.09
CA VAL A 419 12.54 -8.67 19.28
C VAL A 419 12.69 -8.20 20.71
N SER A 420 13.79 -8.54 21.35
CA SER A 420 14.09 -8.16 22.72
C SER A 420 15.57 -7.76 22.89
N LEU A 421 15.85 -7.08 23.99
CA LEU A 421 17.22 -6.75 24.39
C LEU A 421 17.59 -7.60 25.60
N GLN A 422 18.62 -8.44 25.49
CA GLN A 422 19.14 -9.29 26.56
C GLN A 422 20.63 -8.99 26.76
N GLU A 423 20.99 -8.55 27.95
CA GLU A 423 22.38 -8.19 28.30
C GLU A 423 23.02 -7.22 27.27
N GLY A 424 22.23 -6.25 26.78
CA GLY A 424 22.69 -5.28 25.78
C GLY A 424 22.74 -5.78 24.33
N SER A 425 22.40 -7.05 24.09
CA SER A 425 22.36 -7.66 22.75
C SER A 425 20.93 -7.84 22.25
N ILE A 426 20.70 -7.61 20.96
CA ILE A 426 19.41 -7.88 20.34
C ILE A 426 19.22 -9.38 20.16
N CYS A 427 18.07 -9.88 20.61
CA CYS A 427 17.65 -11.27 20.48
C CYS A 427 16.27 -11.34 19.82
N TRP A 428 16.05 -12.39 19.05
CA TRP A 428 14.78 -12.70 18.41
C TRP A 428 14.21 -13.99 18.98
N GLU A 429 12.91 -14.03 19.17
CA GLU A 429 12.16 -15.20 19.58
C GLU A 429 11.03 -15.46 18.60
N GLY A 430 10.96 -16.64 18.03
CA GLY A 430 9.93 -17.07 17.10
C GLY A 430 9.54 -18.51 17.32
N GLU A 431 8.41 -18.92 16.73
CA GLU A 431 7.93 -20.30 16.82
C GLU A 431 8.08 -20.99 15.45
N THR A 432 8.69 -22.17 15.47
CA THR A 432 8.81 -23.03 14.29
C THR A 432 8.43 -24.44 14.67
N ASP A 433 7.51 -25.06 13.96
CA ASP A 433 7.00 -26.42 14.20
C ASP A 433 6.51 -26.63 15.66
N GLY A 434 5.82 -25.63 16.24
CA GLY A 434 5.29 -25.67 17.59
C GLY A 434 6.36 -25.51 18.71
N LYS A 435 7.59 -25.12 18.34
CA LYS A 435 8.68 -24.90 19.30
C LYS A 435 9.16 -23.45 19.21
N VAL A 436 9.22 -22.82 20.37
CA VAL A 436 9.81 -21.49 20.51
C VAL A 436 11.33 -21.60 20.43
N GLN A 437 11.93 -20.80 19.55
CA GLN A 437 13.37 -20.74 19.34
C GLN A 437 13.86 -19.31 19.55
N GLN A 438 15.07 -19.19 20.08
CA GLN A 438 15.76 -17.92 20.25
C GLN A 438 16.95 -17.82 19.29
N TYR A 439 17.18 -16.61 18.77
CA TYR A 439 18.24 -16.32 17.83
C TYR A 439 19.05 -15.12 18.34
N ALA A 440 20.38 -15.25 18.31
CA ALA A 440 21.31 -14.17 18.68
C ALA A 440 21.69 -13.29 17.47
N HIS A 441 21.25 -13.63 16.28
CA HIS A 441 21.55 -12.92 15.03
C HIS A 441 20.31 -12.88 14.18
N GLU A 442 20.25 -11.93 13.19
CA GLU A 442 19.16 -11.80 12.22
C GLU A 442 18.69 -13.18 11.71
N PRO A 443 17.50 -13.64 12.09
CA PRO A 443 17.04 -14.98 11.73
C PRO A 443 16.88 -15.13 10.22
N GLU A 444 17.23 -16.30 9.69
CA GLU A 444 17.05 -16.69 8.29
C GLU A 444 17.62 -15.71 7.22
N ALA A 445 18.26 -14.62 7.63
CA ALA A 445 18.86 -13.66 6.70
C ALA A 445 20.13 -14.25 6.06
N SER A 446 20.26 -14.10 4.73
CA SER A 446 21.48 -14.50 4.02
C SER A 446 22.68 -13.64 4.44
N ILE A 447 23.88 -14.18 4.29
CA ILE A 447 25.11 -13.46 4.60
C ILE A 447 25.20 -12.16 3.80
N SER A 448 24.81 -12.17 2.51
CA SER A 448 24.80 -10.98 1.67
C SER A 448 23.86 -9.89 2.21
N ARG A 449 22.66 -10.24 2.66
CA ARG A 449 21.72 -9.29 3.27
C ARG A 449 22.28 -8.70 4.57
N ARG A 450 22.91 -9.52 5.41
CA ARG A 450 23.57 -9.05 6.66
C ARG A 450 24.71 -8.08 6.37
N ILE A 451 25.54 -8.34 5.34
CA ILE A 451 26.61 -7.44 4.92
C ILE A 451 26.02 -6.12 4.43
N VAL A 452 25.05 -6.15 3.52
CA VAL A 452 24.39 -4.93 2.99
C VAL A 452 23.78 -4.12 4.12
N SER A 453 22.99 -4.74 4.99
CA SER A 453 22.39 -4.08 6.15
C SER A 453 23.46 -3.47 7.08
N GLY A 454 24.55 -4.20 7.35
CA GLY A 454 25.68 -3.73 8.17
C GLY A 454 26.38 -2.51 7.58
N ILE A 455 26.60 -2.46 6.27
CA ILE A 455 27.22 -1.33 5.59
C ILE A 455 26.29 -0.10 5.65
N VAL A 456 25.00 -0.30 5.33
CA VAL A 456 24.01 0.80 5.28
C VAL A 456 23.84 1.49 6.63
N ARG A 457 23.97 0.79 7.73
CA ARG A 457 23.92 1.37 9.09
C ARG A 457 24.87 2.54 9.31
N HIS A 458 25.97 2.61 8.55
CA HIS A 458 26.99 3.64 8.66
C HIS A 458 26.90 4.72 7.56
N LEU A 459 25.95 4.59 6.62
CA LEU A 459 25.81 5.53 5.53
C LEU A 459 24.71 6.57 5.84
N PRO A 460 24.90 7.85 5.49
CA PRO A 460 23.90 8.90 5.72
C PRO A 460 22.77 8.88 4.66
N LEU A 461 22.15 7.70 4.45
CA LEU A 461 21.13 7.49 3.42
C LEU A 461 19.71 7.66 3.94
N GLU A 462 19.52 7.76 5.26
CA GLU A 462 18.22 7.74 5.92
C GLU A 462 17.22 8.77 5.36
N SER A 463 17.69 9.98 5.03
CA SER A 463 16.83 11.04 4.50
C SER A 463 16.27 10.75 3.10
N GLN A 464 16.74 9.69 2.44
CA GLN A 464 16.35 9.29 1.09
C GLN A 464 15.54 7.97 1.08
N LEU A 465 15.45 7.30 2.24
CA LEU A 465 14.80 6.00 2.44
C LEU A 465 13.38 6.11 2.96
#